data_0b3da58b758ac2ce7f668b7d814bea82
#
_entry.id   0b3da58b758ac2ce7f668b7d814bea82
#
_cell.length_a   1.000
_cell.length_b   1.000
_cell.length_c   1.000
_cell.angle_alpha   90.00
_cell.angle_beta   90.00
_cell.angle_gamma   90.00
#
_symmetry.space_group_name_H-M   'P 1'
#
loop_
_entity.id
_entity.type
_entity.pdbx_description
1 polymer ?
#
loop_
_entity_poly.entity_id
_entity_poly.type
_entity_poly.pdbx_seq_one_letter_code
_entity_poly.pdbx_strand_id
1 'polypeptide(L)' 'PTYYFRGEDTAWDIAQRYGIKLKSLYELNGIPYGTPLTTHQRLVLR' A
#
# COMPACT_ATOMS: atom_id res chain seq x y z
N PRO A 1 -4.98 -10.98 -1.30
CA PRO A 1 -3.88 -10.65 -2.22
C PRO A 1 -2.82 -9.80 -1.57
N THR A 2 -1.61 -9.96 -2.02
CA THR A 2 -0.44 -9.28 -1.46
C THR A 2 0.35 -8.65 -2.60
N TYR A 3 0.92 -7.48 -2.30
CA TYR A 3 1.74 -6.76 -3.25
C TYR A 3 3.06 -6.41 -2.59
N TYR A 4 4.17 -6.59 -3.31
CA TYR A 4 5.48 -6.20 -2.81
C TYR A 4 5.84 -4.85 -3.41
N PHE A 5 6.03 -3.85 -2.57
CA PHE A 5 6.31 -2.49 -3.00
C PHE A 5 7.65 -2.44 -3.74
N ARG A 6 7.65 -1.84 -4.93
CA ARG A 6 8.85 -1.80 -5.77
C ARG A 6 9.67 -0.52 -5.65
N GLY A 7 9.13 0.47 -4.95
CA GLY A 7 9.83 1.74 -4.80
C GLY A 7 9.61 2.73 -5.93
N GLU A 8 9.03 2.28 -7.03
CA GLU A 8 8.74 3.14 -8.17
C GLU A 8 7.34 3.71 -8.11
N ASP A 9 6.46 2.99 -7.42
CA ASP A 9 5.07 3.40 -7.27
C ASP A 9 4.88 4.15 -5.96
N THR A 10 3.76 4.85 -5.85
CA THR A 10 3.35 5.42 -4.58
C THR A 10 2.21 4.56 -4.03
N ALA A 11 1.94 4.72 -2.74
CA ALA A 11 0.82 4.02 -2.12
C ALA A 11 -0.49 4.37 -2.83
N TRP A 12 -0.60 5.63 -3.29
CA TRP A 12 -1.78 6.08 -4.02
C TRP A 12 -1.96 5.31 -5.32
N ASP A 13 -0.85 5.10 -6.06
CA ASP A 13 -0.90 4.34 -7.31
C ASP A 13 -1.37 2.92 -7.07
N ILE A 14 -0.86 2.28 -6.01
CA ILE A 14 -1.23 0.93 -5.67
C ILE A 14 -2.72 0.86 -5.31
N ALA A 15 -3.18 1.79 -4.50
CA ALA A 15 -4.59 1.83 -4.10
C ALA A 15 -5.49 2.00 -5.32
N GLN A 16 -5.12 2.87 -6.25
CA GLN A 16 -5.86 3.09 -7.48
C GLN A 16 -5.92 1.81 -8.33
N ARG A 17 -4.78 1.18 -8.48
CA ARG A 17 -4.66 -0.02 -9.32
C ARG A 17 -5.57 -1.15 -8.85
N TYR A 18 -5.67 -1.31 -7.54
CA TYR A 18 -6.43 -2.41 -6.96
C TYR A 18 -7.81 -1.98 -6.46
N GLY A 19 -8.20 -0.75 -6.72
CA GLY A 19 -9.55 -0.27 -6.40
C GLY A 19 -9.85 -0.17 -4.92
N ILE A 20 -8.85 0.15 -4.10
CA ILE A 20 -9.03 0.33 -2.66
C ILE A 20 -8.75 1.77 -2.29
N LYS A 21 -9.37 2.22 -1.20
CA LYS A 21 -9.12 3.56 -0.70
C LYS A 21 -7.74 3.62 -0.06
N LEU A 22 -7.05 4.75 -0.26
CA LEU A 22 -5.71 4.92 0.28
C LEU A 22 -5.68 4.71 1.80
N LYS A 23 -6.63 5.29 2.51
CA LYS A 23 -6.71 5.12 3.96
C LYS A 23 -6.86 3.65 4.34
N SER A 24 -7.69 2.92 3.59
CA SER A 24 -7.90 1.50 3.84
C SER A 24 -6.64 0.68 3.63
N LEU A 25 -5.83 1.06 2.65
CA LEU A 25 -4.58 0.38 2.39
C LEU A 25 -3.67 0.41 3.62
N TYR A 26 -3.53 1.59 4.23
CA TYR A 26 -2.72 1.72 5.44
C TYR A 26 -3.31 0.95 6.61
N GLU A 27 -4.64 1.03 6.78
CA GLU A 27 -5.31 0.32 7.88
C GLU A 27 -5.15 -1.18 7.77
N LEU A 28 -5.27 -1.72 6.56
CA LEU A 28 -5.12 -3.17 6.33
C LEU A 28 -3.72 -3.65 6.71
N ASN A 29 -2.75 -2.78 6.61
CA ASN A 29 -1.36 -3.13 6.88
C ASN A 29 -0.89 -2.72 8.26
N GLY A 30 -1.79 -2.16 9.08
CA GLY A 30 -1.49 -1.82 10.46
C GLY A 30 -0.46 -0.73 10.62
N ILE A 31 -0.37 0.18 9.66
CA ILE A 31 0.59 1.29 9.72
C ILE A 31 -0.17 2.61 9.70
N PRO A 32 0.41 3.67 10.31
CA PRO A 32 -0.23 4.98 10.31
C PRO A 32 -0.39 5.53 8.90
N TYR A 33 -1.47 6.27 8.70
CA TYR A 33 -1.73 6.89 7.41
C TYR A 33 -0.57 7.80 7.01
N GLY A 34 -0.10 7.63 5.79
CA GLY A 34 0.98 8.46 5.28
C GLY A 34 2.38 7.95 5.58
N THR A 35 2.49 6.78 6.22
CA THR A 35 3.80 6.18 6.49
C THR A 35 4.52 5.89 5.17
N PRO A 36 5.80 6.30 5.03
CA PRO A 36 6.58 5.97 3.84
C PRO A 36 6.75 4.47 3.70
N LEU A 37 6.60 3.98 2.48
CA LEU A 37 6.77 2.56 2.18
C LEU A 37 8.20 2.30 1.76
N THR A 38 8.72 1.15 2.15
CA THR A 38 10.09 0.76 1.78
C THR A 38 10.06 -0.23 0.63
N THR A 39 11.11 -0.23 -0.18
CA THR A 39 11.24 -1.17 -1.29
C THR A 39 11.16 -2.60 -0.75
N HIS A 40 10.39 -3.42 -1.44
CA HIS A 40 10.14 -4.82 -1.09
C HIS A 40 9.24 -5.00 0.13
N GLN A 41 8.65 -3.92 0.66
CA GLN A 41 7.71 -4.05 1.75
C GLN A 41 6.46 -4.80 1.26
N ARG A 42 6.04 -5.76 2.05
CA ARG A 42 4.84 -6.53 1.74
C ARG A 42 3.61 -5.72 2.11
N LEU A 43 2.66 -5.65 1.19
CA LEU A 43 1.40 -4.93 1.40
C LEU A 43 0.23 -5.87 1.23
N VAL A 44 -0.63 -5.91 2.24
CA VAL A 44 -1.88 -6.66 2.17
C VAL A 44 -2.91 -5.78 1.48
N LEU A 45 -3.59 -6.32 0.47
CA LEU A 45 -4.54 -5.57 -0.33
C LEU A 45 -5.99 -5.89 0.01
N ARG A 46 -6.19 -6.84 0.89
CA ARG A 46 -7.55 -7.21 1.26
C ARG A 46 -7.58 -7.85 2.63
#